data_edd9101d6af6d40e8c404e30a0d64577
#
_entry.id   edd9101d6af6d40e8c404e30a0d64577
#
_cell.length_a   1.000
_cell.length_b   1.000
_cell.length_c   1.000
_cell.angle_alpha   90.00
_cell.angle_beta   90.00
_cell.angle_gamma   90.00
#
_symmetry.space_group_name_H-M   'P 1'
#
loop_
_entity.id
_entity.type
_entity.pdbx_description
1 polymer ?
#
loop_
_entity_poly.entity_id
_entity_poly.type
_entity_poly.pdbx_seq_one_letter_code
_entity_poly.pdbx_strand_id
1 'polypeptide(L)'
;LVTKRIGFACKWIDTPDQVDGIKSTDPAKELNTGTTTVAWLNRQTREVAEQRLWDLMVQNIQSTQKLVERVGTLDESLRMVRLSSDILPVYTESSWSYFWRRSDVRDFCSKAFAKVGDVARSRGVRLSFHPGQFTVLASDNPTIVDRSIEEFEYHTDMARWMGYGRTFQDFKCNVHIAGRLGPQGIREAYKRLSPEARNIITIENEEMKHGLDTCLELYDLVPIVLDIHHH
;
A
#
# COMPACT_ATOMS: atom_id res chain seq x y z
N LEU A 1 -16.13 21.22 -4.64
CA LEU A 1 -16.72 20.00 -5.24
C LEU A 1 -15.67 18.92 -5.20
N VAL A 2 -15.98 17.76 -4.61
CA VAL A 2 -15.08 16.59 -4.64
C VAL A 2 -15.17 15.99 -6.03
N THR A 3 -14.06 15.95 -6.77
CA THR A 3 -14.00 15.30 -8.09
C THR A 3 -14.19 13.79 -7.90
N LYS A 4 -15.24 13.24 -8.51
CA LYS A 4 -15.42 11.78 -8.58
C LYS A 4 -14.36 11.19 -9.50
N ARG A 5 -13.73 10.10 -9.09
CA ARG A 5 -12.67 9.44 -9.86
C ARG A 5 -12.90 7.94 -9.94
N ILE A 6 -12.47 7.36 -11.04
CA ILE A 6 -12.36 5.92 -11.24
C ILE A 6 -10.89 5.59 -11.36
N GLY A 7 -10.44 4.56 -10.65
CA GLY A 7 -9.05 4.12 -10.64
C GLY A 7 -8.94 2.61 -10.76
N PHE A 8 -7.70 2.15 -10.84
CA PHE A 8 -7.36 0.74 -10.87
C PHE A 8 -6.36 0.39 -9.74
N ALA A 9 -6.07 -0.89 -9.60
CA ALA A 9 -5.24 -1.39 -8.51
C ALA A 9 -3.96 -2.04 -9.01
N CYS A 10 -2.85 -1.69 -8.37
CA CYS A 10 -1.56 -2.36 -8.33
C CYS A 10 -0.79 -2.43 -9.65
N LYS A 11 -1.39 -2.85 -10.74
CA LYS A 11 -0.68 -3.11 -11.99
C LYS A 11 -1.28 -2.37 -13.16
N TRP A 12 -0.43 -1.78 -13.97
CA TRP A 12 -0.79 -1.32 -15.30
C TRP A 12 -0.74 -2.51 -16.27
N ILE A 13 -1.84 -2.74 -16.96
CA ILE A 13 -1.95 -3.77 -18.00
C ILE A 13 -2.33 -3.04 -19.28
N ASP A 14 -1.52 -3.17 -20.33
CA ASP A 14 -1.87 -2.64 -21.64
C ASP A 14 -3.04 -3.45 -22.24
N THR A 15 -3.87 -2.78 -23.00
CA THR A 15 -5.14 -3.33 -23.52
C THR A 15 -4.97 -4.59 -24.38
N PRO A 16 -6.02 -5.44 -24.48
CA PRO A 16 -5.97 -6.79 -25.05
C PRO A 16 -5.73 -6.94 -26.56
N ASP A 17 -5.41 -5.90 -27.29
CA ASP A 17 -4.98 -6.03 -28.70
C ASP A 17 -3.69 -6.85 -28.86
N GLN A 18 -3.18 -7.40 -27.75
CA GLN A 18 -2.01 -8.29 -27.66
C GLN A 18 -2.39 -9.74 -27.40
N VAL A 19 -3.57 -10.17 -27.78
CA VAL A 19 -3.90 -11.59 -27.83
C VAL A 19 -3.37 -12.12 -29.14
N ASP A 20 -2.15 -12.61 -29.15
CA ASP A 20 -1.68 -13.72 -29.98
C ASP A 20 -0.16 -13.88 -29.79
N GLY A 21 0.20 -14.65 -28.78
CA GLY A 21 1.46 -15.45 -28.82
C GLY A 21 2.81 -14.72 -28.88
N ILE A 22 2.84 -13.40 -29.03
CA ILE A 22 4.06 -12.61 -29.04
C ILE A 22 4.40 -12.27 -27.61
N LYS A 23 5.52 -12.79 -27.12
CA LYS A 23 6.21 -12.25 -25.95
C LYS A 23 6.68 -10.84 -26.32
N SER A 24 5.79 -9.88 -26.33
CA SER A 24 6.18 -8.49 -26.41
C SER A 24 7.02 -8.18 -25.16
N THR A 25 8.06 -7.43 -25.33
CA THR A 25 8.66 -6.66 -24.24
C THR A 25 7.58 -5.72 -23.76
N ASP A 26 6.77 -6.22 -22.81
CA ASP A 26 5.58 -5.55 -22.33
C ASP A 26 5.97 -4.15 -21.79
N PRO A 27 5.60 -3.04 -22.47
CA PRO A 27 5.95 -1.70 -21.99
C PRO A 27 5.34 -1.43 -20.60
N ALA A 28 4.30 -2.17 -20.20
CA ALA A 28 3.75 -2.14 -18.85
C ALA A 28 4.72 -2.70 -17.81
N LYS A 29 5.69 -3.52 -18.19
CA LYS A 29 6.62 -4.16 -17.25
C LYS A 29 7.44 -3.15 -16.45
N GLU A 30 7.81 -2.03 -17.04
CA GLU A 30 8.54 -0.97 -16.34
C GLU A 30 7.66 -0.07 -15.45
N LEU A 31 6.32 -0.22 -15.53
CA LEU A 31 5.35 0.46 -14.67
C LEU A 31 4.95 -0.39 -13.46
N ASN A 32 5.37 -1.65 -13.41
CA ASN A 32 4.95 -2.62 -12.41
C ASN A 32 6.11 -2.99 -11.48
N THR A 33 5.80 -3.23 -10.21
CA THR A 33 6.77 -3.66 -9.21
C THR A 33 7.15 -5.13 -9.35
N GLY A 34 8.42 -5.44 -9.06
CA GLY A 34 8.91 -6.79 -8.88
C GLY A 34 8.92 -7.20 -7.42
N THR A 35 9.09 -8.49 -7.14
CA THR A 35 9.16 -9.01 -5.77
C THR A 35 10.24 -10.07 -5.60
N THR A 36 10.42 -10.50 -4.35
CA THR A 36 11.26 -11.64 -3.96
C THR A 36 10.59 -12.37 -2.81
N THR A 37 11.08 -13.56 -2.49
CA THR A 37 10.54 -14.35 -1.37
C THR A 37 11.59 -14.54 -0.29
N VAL A 38 11.14 -14.67 0.96
CA VAL A 38 12.00 -15.02 2.10
C VAL A 38 12.81 -16.27 1.82
N ALA A 39 12.17 -17.29 1.23
CA ALA A 39 12.83 -18.56 0.88
C ALA A 39 13.97 -18.36 -0.13
N TRP A 40 13.82 -17.46 -1.09
CA TRP A 40 14.91 -17.16 -2.03
C TRP A 40 16.05 -16.43 -1.32
N LEU A 41 15.75 -15.39 -0.56
CA LEU A 41 16.73 -14.58 0.18
C LEU A 41 17.56 -15.46 1.15
N ASN A 42 16.92 -16.35 1.88
CA ASN A 42 17.56 -17.21 2.87
C ASN A 42 18.49 -18.29 2.24
N ARG A 43 18.40 -18.51 0.93
CA ARG A 43 19.31 -19.41 0.19
C ARG A 43 20.54 -18.71 -0.37
N GLN A 44 20.59 -17.37 -0.29
CA GLN A 44 21.71 -16.58 -0.79
C GLN A 44 22.71 -16.27 0.32
N THR A 45 23.90 -15.79 -0.06
CA THR A 45 24.75 -15.09 0.92
C THR A 45 24.06 -13.79 1.32
N ARG A 46 24.45 -13.25 2.47
CA ARG A 46 23.85 -12.00 2.97
C ARG A 46 24.04 -10.85 1.98
N GLU A 47 25.22 -10.74 1.39
CA GLU A 47 25.58 -9.70 0.45
C GLU A 47 24.70 -9.78 -0.81
N VAL A 48 24.50 -10.97 -1.36
CA VAL A 48 23.66 -11.18 -2.54
C VAL A 48 22.19 -10.89 -2.23
N ALA A 49 21.70 -11.28 -1.06
CA ALA A 49 20.34 -11.02 -0.64
C ALA A 49 20.09 -9.52 -0.42
N GLU A 50 21.00 -8.82 0.28
CA GLU A 50 20.90 -7.37 0.50
C GLU A 50 20.99 -6.59 -0.83
N GLN A 51 21.86 -7.01 -1.75
CA GLN A 51 21.94 -6.39 -3.06
C GLN A 51 20.62 -6.57 -3.85
N ARG A 52 20.02 -7.75 -3.77
CA ARG A 52 18.72 -8.00 -4.40
C ARG A 52 17.61 -7.10 -3.82
N LEU A 53 17.59 -6.90 -2.50
CA LEU A 53 16.64 -6.00 -1.85
C LEU A 53 16.86 -4.55 -2.28
N TRP A 54 18.13 -4.13 -2.38
CA TRP A 54 18.48 -2.81 -2.85
C TRP A 54 18.03 -2.59 -4.30
N ASP A 55 18.32 -3.51 -5.19
CA ASP A 55 17.93 -3.42 -6.60
C ASP A 55 16.42 -3.37 -6.78
N LEU A 56 15.68 -4.20 -6.03
CA LEU A 56 14.21 -4.18 -6.03
C LEU A 56 13.67 -2.86 -5.49
N MET A 57 14.23 -2.33 -4.40
CA MET A 57 13.84 -1.03 -3.86
C MET A 57 13.96 0.06 -4.93
N VAL A 58 15.13 0.17 -5.56
CA VAL A 58 15.39 1.18 -6.59
C VAL A 58 14.42 1.01 -7.76
N GLN A 59 14.32 -0.21 -8.29
CA GLN A 59 13.44 -0.52 -9.43
C GLN A 59 11.97 -0.24 -9.10
N ASN A 60 11.48 -0.71 -7.96
CA ASN A 60 10.07 -0.61 -7.60
C ASN A 60 9.63 0.84 -7.36
N ILE A 61 10.46 1.65 -6.70
CA ILE A 61 10.12 3.07 -6.50
C ILE A 61 10.15 3.82 -7.84
N GLN A 62 11.09 3.52 -8.73
CA GLN A 62 11.12 4.09 -10.08
C GLN A 62 9.90 3.66 -10.90
N SER A 63 9.52 2.38 -10.87
CA SER A 63 8.32 1.87 -11.54
C SER A 63 7.07 2.54 -11.00
N THR A 64 6.97 2.72 -9.67
CA THR A 64 5.86 3.45 -9.04
C THR A 64 5.80 4.90 -9.51
N GLN A 65 6.94 5.60 -9.60
CA GLN A 65 6.98 6.96 -10.12
C GLN A 65 6.47 7.02 -11.57
N LYS A 66 6.99 6.16 -12.45
CA LYS A 66 6.55 6.06 -13.85
C LYS A 66 5.06 5.75 -13.98
N LEU A 67 4.54 4.84 -13.12
CA LEU A 67 3.12 4.53 -13.07
C LEU A 67 2.30 5.79 -12.74
N VAL A 68 2.69 6.54 -11.72
CA VAL A 68 2.00 7.78 -11.33
C VAL A 68 2.10 8.83 -12.43
N GLU A 69 3.25 8.96 -13.09
CA GLU A 69 3.43 9.82 -14.26
C GLU A 69 2.47 9.45 -15.39
N ARG A 70 2.34 8.15 -15.69
CA ARG A 70 1.44 7.61 -16.71
C ARG A 70 -0.03 7.87 -16.37
N VAL A 71 -0.44 7.61 -15.12
CA VAL A 71 -1.81 7.91 -14.65
C VAL A 71 -2.09 9.42 -14.74
N GLY A 72 -1.09 10.26 -14.47
CA GLY A 72 -1.20 11.71 -14.59
C GLY A 72 -1.42 12.23 -16.02
N THR A 73 -1.26 11.40 -17.06
CA THR A 73 -1.58 11.75 -18.46
C THR A 73 -3.02 11.47 -18.84
N LEU A 74 -3.76 10.73 -17.99
CA LEU A 74 -5.16 10.40 -18.23
C LEU A 74 -6.08 11.61 -17.96
N ASP A 75 -7.36 11.48 -18.35
CA ASP A 75 -8.40 12.45 -17.97
C ASP A 75 -8.49 12.57 -16.43
N GLU A 76 -8.84 13.74 -15.93
CA GLU A 76 -8.86 14.02 -14.50
C GLU A 76 -9.71 13.01 -13.70
N SER A 77 -10.84 12.58 -14.27
CA SER A 77 -11.73 11.56 -13.67
C SER A 77 -11.09 10.17 -13.54
N LEU A 78 -9.98 9.92 -14.24
CA LEU A 78 -9.24 8.65 -14.23
C LEU A 78 -7.90 8.72 -13.48
N ARG A 79 -7.53 9.89 -12.92
CA ARG A 79 -6.27 10.07 -12.19
C ARG A 79 -6.36 9.55 -10.77
N MET A 80 -6.55 8.23 -10.64
CA MET A 80 -6.56 7.53 -9.36
C MET A 80 -5.92 6.15 -9.52
N VAL A 81 -5.05 5.78 -8.61
CA VAL A 81 -4.42 4.46 -8.57
C VAL A 81 -4.16 4.00 -7.15
N ARG A 82 -4.50 2.74 -6.86
CA ARG A 82 -4.08 2.03 -5.67
C ARG A 82 -2.71 1.43 -5.93
N LEU A 83 -1.70 1.87 -5.21
CA LEU A 83 -0.33 1.40 -5.32
C LEU A 83 -0.19 -0.04 -4.77
N SER A 84 0.80 -0.77 -5.27
CA SER A 84 1.13 -2.11 -4.75
C SER A 84 1.65 -2.04 -3.31
N SER A 85 1.31 -3.04 -2.50
CA SER A 85 1.92 -3.24 -1.18
C SER A 85 3.35 -3.80 -1.26
N ASP A 86 3.77 -4.35 -2.42
CA ASP A 86 5.07 -5.00 -2.59
C ASP A 86 6.17 -4.05 -3.10
N ILE A 87 6.02 -2.73 -2.91
CA ILE A 87 7.07 -1.78 -3.35
C ILE A 87 8.38 -2.04 -2.62
N LEU A 88 8.31 -2.31 -1.31
CA LEU A 88 9.45 -2.70 -0.48
C LEU A 88 9.23 -4.12 0.05
N PRO A 89 9.66 -5.17 -0.69
CA PRO A 89 9.33 -6.54 -0.35
C PRO A 89 9.98 -6.97 0.97
N VAL A 90 9.30 -7.83 1.71
CA VAL A 90 9.71 -8.40 3.01
C VAL A 90 10.03 -7.33 4.09
N TYR A 91 9.40 -6.15 4.02
CA TYR A 91 9.68 -5.02 4.91
C TYR A 91 9.45 -5.36 6.39
N THR A 92 8.35 -6.04 6.69
CA THR A 92 7.93 -6.44 8.03
C THR A 92 8.40 -7.83 8.42
N GLU A 93 9.10 -8.55 7.53
CA GLU A 93 9.61 -9.88 7.81
C GLU A 93 10.78 -9.84 8.78
N SER A 94 10.68 -10.57 9.89
CA SER A 94 11.61 -10.49 11.03
C SER A 94 13.07 -10.73 10.64
N SER A 95 13.32 -11.65 9.69
CA SER A 95 14.68 -11.99 9.23
C SER A 95 15.33 -10.90 8.37
N TRP A 96 14.53 -10.03 7.72
CA TRP A 96 15.01 -9.06 6.75
C TRP A 96 14.65 -7.62 7.09
N SER A 97 13.83 -7.37 8.09
CA SER A 97 13.41 -6.02 8.52
C SER A 97 14.58 -5.11 8.90
N TYR A 98 15.71 -5.68 9.35
CA TYR A 98 16.93 -4.91 9.66
C TYR A 98 17.45 -4.15 8.44
N PHE A 99 17.35 -4.70 7.23
CA PHE A 99 17.78 -4.05 5.99
C PHE A 99 17.04 -2.72 5.79
N TRP A 100 15.72 -2.71 6.00
CA TRP A 100 14.86 -1.55 5.83
C TRP A 100 15.04 -0.50 6.93
N ARG A 101 15.67 -0.86 8.06
CA ARG A 101 16.00 0.05 9.17
C ARG A 101 17.35 0.73 9.01
N ARG A 102 18.15 0.33 8.04
CA ARG A 102 19.44 0.96 7.74
C ARG A 102 19.26 2.42 7.35
N SER A 103 20.16 3.30 7.81
CA SER A 103 20.08 4.74 7.55
C SER A 103 20.18 5.06 6.05
N ASP A 104 21.13 4.41 5.34
CA ASP A 104 21.31 4.59 3.89
C ASP A 104 20.08 4.17 3.07
N VAL A 105 19.42 3.07 3.46
CA VAL A 105 18.17 2.59 2.85
C VAL A 105 17.04 3.58 3.09
N ARG A 106 16.87 4.03 4.33
CA ARG A 106 15.81 5.00 4.69
C ARG A 106 16.02 6.35 4.03
N ASP A 107 17.25 6.82 3.95
CA ASP A 107 17.61 8.07 3.26
C ASP A 107 17.29 7.99 1.76
N PHE A 108 17.60 6.86 1.13
CA PHE A 108 17.24 6.62 -0.26
C PHE A 108 15.71 6.60 -0.43
N CYS A 109 14.99 5.80 0.38
CA CYS A 109 13.54 5.71 0.33
C CYS A 109 12.89 7.09 0.47
N SER A 110 13.30 7.87 1.48
CA SER A 110 12.68 9.17 1.72
C SER A 110 12.84 10.13 0.53
N LYS A 111 14.02 10.16 -0.11
CA LYS A 111 14.29 10.99 -1.28
C LYS A 111 13.56 10.51 -2.54
N ALA A 112 13.52 9.20 -2.74
CA ALA A 112 12.90 8.61 -3.92
C ALA A 112 11.36 8.67 -3.86
N PHE A 113 10.75 8.33 -2.72
CA PHE A 113 9.31 8.46 -2.54
C PHE A 113 8.83 9.92 -2.53
N ALA A 114 9.63 10.86 -2.04
CA ALA A 114 9.27 12.27 -2.11
C ALA A 114 8.98 12.70 -3.56
N LYS A 115 9.79 12.23 -4.53
CA LYS A 115 9.56 12.48 -5.96
C LYS A 115 8.24 11.88 -6.45
N VAL A 116 7.89 10.68 -5.99
CA VAL A 116 6.59 10.04 -6.32
C VAL A 116 5.43 10.93 -5.84
N GLY A 117 5.51 11.40 -4.59
CA GLY A 117 4.51 12.29 -4.02
C GLY A 117 4.41 13.63 -4.75
N ASP A 118 5.55 14.23 -5.13
CA ASP A 118 5.59 15.49 -5.89
C ASP A 118 4.94 15.33 -7.26
N VAL A 119 5.23 14.23 -7.97
CA VAL A 119 4.58 13.91 -9.25
C VAL A 119 3.08 13.73 -9.06
N ALA A 120 2.66 12.98 -8.04
CA ALA A 120 1.24 12.75 -7.78
C ALA A 120 0.49 14.07 -7.54
N ARG A 121 1.04 14.96 -6.72
CA ARG A 121 0.45 16.29 -6.43
C ARG A 121 0.44 17.18 -7.66
N SER A 122 1.57 17.29 -8.36
CA SER A 122 1.69 18.17 -9.54
C SER A 122 0.77 17.76 -10.68
N ARG A 123 0.50 16.46 -10.83
CA ARG A 123 -0.39 15.91 -11.87
C ARG A 123 -1.81 15.66 -11.38
N GLY A 124 -2.10 15.95 -10.13
CA GLY A 124 -3.42 15.73 -9.53
C GLY A 124 -3.82 14.27 -9.49
N VAL A 125 -2.88 13.35 -9.30
CA VAL A 125 -3.16 11.90 -9.18
C VAL A 125 -3.49 11.56 -7.74
N ARG A 126 -4.61 10.88 -7.52
CA ARG A 126 -5.02 10.36 -6.22
C ARG A 126 -4.40 8.99 -5.97
N LEU A 127 -3.63 8.87 -4.91
CA LEU A 127 -2.98 7.63 -4.50
C LEU A 127 -3.69 6.99 -3.31
N SER A 128 -3.58 5.67 -3.21
CA SER A 128 -4.01 4.91 -2.03
C SER A 128 -3.18 3.64 -1.88
N PHE A 129 -3.25 3.05 -0.67
CA PHE A 129 -2.78 1.69 -0.39
C PHE A 129 -3.94 0.80 0.09
N HIS A 130 -3.69 -0.49 0.02
CA HIS A 130 -4.55 -1.50 0.61
C HIS A 130 -3.66 -2.66 1.09
N PRO A 131 -3.27 -2.69 2.37
CA PRO A 131 -2.58 -3.84 2.97
C PRO A 131 -3.31 -5.14 2.69
N GLY A 132 -2.55 -6.23 2.59
CA GLY A 132 -3.11 -7.54 2.27
C GLY A 132 -4.07 -8.05 3.35
N GLN A 133 -4.87 -9.06 2.99
CA GLN A 133 -5.90 -9.68 3.84
C GLN A 133 -5.39 -10.23 5.20
N PHE A 134 -4.08 -10.36 5.38
CA PHE A 134 -3.47 -10.79 6.65
C PHE A 134 -3.28 -9.65 7.64
N THR A 135 -3.62 -8.42 7.28
CA THR A 135 -3.64 -7.25 8.17
C THR A 135 -4.94 -7.23 8.96
N VAL A 136 -4.96 -7.92 10.09
CA VAL A 136 -6.16 -8.18 10.91
C VAL A 136 -6.08 -7.39 12.22
N LEU A 137 -6.41 -6.10 12.16
CA LEU A 137 -6.33 -5.17 13.30
C LEU A 137 -7.29 -5.53 14.44
N ALA A 138 -8.41 -6.20 14.14
CA ALA A 138 -9.41 -6.61 15.12
C ALA A 138 -9.30 -8.08 15.55
N SER A 139 -8.10 -8.67 15.46
CA SER A 139 -7.86 -10.02 15.95
C SER A 139 -7.98 -10.08 17.48
N ASP A 140 -8.46 -11.20 18.00
CA ASP A 140 -8.41 -11.55 19.43
C ASP A 140 -7.03 -12.11 19.88
N ASN A 141 -6.11 -12.30 18.93
CA ASN A 141 -4.73 -12.68 19.19
C ASN A 141 -3.81 -11.43 19.16
N PRO A 142 -3.22 -11.03 20.31
CA PRO A 142 -2.36 -9.84 20.38
C PRO A 142 -1.18 -9.87 19.42
N THR A 143 -0.57 -11.04 19.18
CA THR A 143 0.57 -11.17 18.24
C THR A 143 0.14 -10.86 16.81
N ILE A 144 -1.08 -11.23 16.40
CA ILE A 144 -1.62 -10.90 15.08
C ILE A 144 -1.87 -9.40 14.99
N VAL A 145 -2.43 -8.79 16.04
CA VAL A 145 -2.62 -7.32 16.09
C VAL A 145 -1.30 -6.58 16.00
N ASP A 146 -0.26 -7.01 16.72
CA ASP A 146 1.07 -6.39 16.68
C ASP A 146 1.65 -6.40 15.25
N ARG A 147 1.61 -7.55 14.59
CA ARG A 147 2.06 -7.69 13.20
C ARG A 147 1.22 -6.87 12.22
N SER A 148 -0.08 -6.79 12.46
CA SER A 148 -1.00 -6.01 11.62
C SER A 148 -0.73 -4.51 11.75
N ILE A 149 -0.41 -4.03 12.95
CA ILE A 149 0.01 -2.66 13.19
C ILE A 149 1.35 -2.39 12.49
N GLU A 150 2.33 -3.28 12.61
CA GLU A 150 3.62 -3.16 11.94
C GLU A 150 3.45 -3.10 10.41
N GLU A 151 2.59 -3.93 9.84
CA GLU A 151 2.27 -3.94 8.41
C GLU A 151 1.57 -2.65 7.98
N PHE A 152 0.66 -2.11 8.79
CA PHE A 152 0.00 -0.85 8.51
C PHE A 152 0.98 0.33 8.59
N GLU A 153 1.88 0.34 9.58
CA GLU A 153 2.92 1.37 9.73
C GLU A 153 3.94 1.32 8.58
N TYR A 154 4.22 0.15 8.01
CA TYR A 154 4.99 0.03 6.78
C TYR A 154 4.36 0.84 5.63
N HIS A 155 3.07 0.70 5.39
CA HIS A 155 2.37 1.48 4.38
C HIS A 155 2.35 2.98 4.74
N THR A 156 2.26 3.28 6.03
CA THR A 156 2.34 4.65 6.54
C THR A 156 3.72 5.27 6.30
N ASP A 157 4.80 4.52 6.47
CA ASP A 157 6.15 5.00 6.18
C ASP A 157 6.28 5.41 4.71
N MET A 158 5.78 4.61 3.77
CA MET A 158 5.77 4.97 2.34
C MET A 158 4.93 6.23 2.07
N ALA A 159 3.74 6.33 2.65
CA ALA A 159 2.88 7.51 2.52
C ALA A 159 3.56 8.76 3.11
N ARG A 160 4.20 8.64 4.27
CA ARG A 160 4.95 9.71 4.93
C ARG A 160 6.11 10.19 4.07
N TRP A 161 6.89 9.30 3.50
CA TRP A 161 7.98 9.68 2.57
C TRP A 161 7.47 10.35 1.30
N MET A 162 6.29 9.99 0.82
CA MET A 162 5.62 10.70 -0.28
C MET A 162 5.05 12.07 0.14
N GLY A 163 5.11 12.42 1.43
CA GLY A 163 4.64 13.70 1.97
C GLY A 163 3.18 13.72 2.40
N TYR A 164 2.57 12.57 2.59
CA TYR A 164 1.19 12.38 3.07
C TYR A 164 1.13 12.01 4.56
N GLY A 165 -0.07 11.85 5.08
CA GLY A 165 -0.35 11.53 6.48
C GLY A 165 -0.24 12.73 7.43
N ARG A 166 -0.10 13.94 6.90
CA ARG A 166 0.05 15.18 7.71
C ARG A 166 -1.28 15.73 8.18
N THR A 167 -2.32 15.54 7.40
CA THR A 167 -3.67 15.98 7.69
C THR A 167 -4.65 14.83 7.51
N PHE A 168 -5.80 14.92 8.19
CA PHE A 168 -6.81 13.88 8.14
C PHE A 168 -7.24 13.60 6.69
N GLN A 169 -7.04 12.38 6.24
CA GLN A 169 -7.45 11.87 4.95
C GLN A 169 -6.81 12.55 3.71
N ASP A 170 -5.62 13.10 3.85
CA ASP A 170 -4.82 13.55 2.70
C ASP A 170 -4.30 12.37 1.84
N PHE A 171 -4.38 11.17 2.39
CA PHE A 171 -4.10 9.88 1.73
C PHE A 171 -5.08 8.81 2.24
N LYS A 172 -5.20 7.70 1.54
CA LYS A 172 -6.06 6.58 1.94
C LYS A 172 -5.26 5.29 2.01
N CYS A 173 -5.27 4.66 3.18
CA CYS A 173 -4.77 3.31 3.38
C CYS A 173 -5.92 2.45 3.90
N ASN A 174 -6.48 1.63 3.03
CA ASN A 174 -7.71 0.91 3.28
C ASN A 174 -7.43 -0.47 3.88
N VAL A 175 -8.11 -0.85 4.95
CA VAL A 175 -8.02 -2.19 5.56
C VAL A 175 -9.40 -2.77 5.81
N HIS A 176 -9.51 -4.10 5.69
CA HIS A 176 -10.74 -4.80 6.03
C HIS A 176 -11.02 -4.76 7.54
N ILE A 177 -12.29 -4.71 7.89
CA ILE A 177 -12.76 -4.88 9.29
C ILE A 177 -12.64 -6.35 9.72
N ALA A 178 -11.56 -7.01 9.37
CA ALA A 178 -11.35 -8.41 9.68
C ALA A 178 -10.93 -8.61 11.13
N GLY A 179 -11.38 -9.75 11.69
CA GLY A 179 -11.01 -10.17 13.04
C GLY A 179 -12.20 -10.34 13.97
N ARG A 180 -11.99 -11.10 15.03
CA ARG A 180 -13.07 -11.54 15.93
C ARG A 180 -13.67 -10.41 16.74
N LEU A 181 -12.88 -9.39 17.06
CA LEU A 181 -13.27 -8.28 17.91
C LEU A 181 -14.03 -7.17 17.17
N GLY A 182 -14.05 -7.20 15.82
CA GLY A 182 -14.80 -6.25 15.00
C GLY A 182 -14.50 -4.78 15.34
N PRO A 183 -15.54 -3.92 15.44
CA PRO A 183 -15.37 -2.48 15.70
C PRO A 183 -14.58 -2.17 16.97
N GLN A 184 -14.78 -2.95 18.04
CA GLN A 184 -14.04 -2.73 19.28
C GLN A 184 -12.53 -2.98 19.08
N GLY A 185 -12.17 -4.06 18.35
CA GLY A 185 -10.76 -4.35 18.05
C GLY A 185 -10.11 -3.23 17.19
N ILE A 186 -10.83 -2.72 16.21
CA ILE A 186 -10.36 -1.56 15.42
C ILE A 186 -10.12 -0.34 16.31
N ARG A 187 -11.05 -0.01 17.22
CA ARG A 187 -10.89 1.13 18.16
C ARG A 187 -9.64 0.98 19.04
N GLU A 188 -9.36 -0.22 19.53
CA GLU A 188 -8.17 -0.47 20.35
C GLU A 188 -6.88 -0.40 19.53
N ALA A 189 -6.85 -1.02 18.34
CA ALA A 189 -5.71 -0.93 17.44
C ALA A 189 -5.43 0.51 17.00
N TYR A 190 -6.47 1.29 16.69
CA TYR A 190 -6.35 2.70 16.29
C TYR A 190 -5.61 3.56 17.32
N LYS A 191 -5.80 3.32 18.61
CA LYS A 191 -5.11 4.04 19.70
C LYS A 191 -3.59 3.82 19.65
N ARG A 192 -3.15 2.70 19.09
CA ARG A 192 -1.75 2.28 18.99
C ARG A 192 -1.06 2.75 17.70
N LEU A 193 -1.83 3.16 16.70
CA LEU A 193 -1.30 3.68 15.44
C LEU A 193 -0.61 5.03 15.65
N SER A 194 0.40 5.31 14.81
CA SER A 194 1.04 6.63 14.75
C SER A 194 0.03 7.72 14.33
N PRO A 195 0.30 9.01 14.61
CA PRO A 195 -0.58 10.09 14.18
C PRO A 195 -0.82 10.09 12.66
N GLU A 196 0.21 9.83 11.87
CA GLU A 196 0.12 9.77 10.42
C GLU A 196 -0.71 8.56 9.95
N ALA A 197 -0.56 7.41 10.61
CA ALA A 197 -1.38 6.23 10.33
C ALA A 197 -2.86 6.48 10.60
N ARG A 198 -3.18 7.17 11.70
CA ARG A 198 -4.56 7.59 12.03
C ARG A 198 -5.13 8.56 10.99
N ASN A 199 -4.29 9.39 10.40
CA ASN A 199 -4.74 10.34 9.36
C ASN A 199 -5.09 9.66 8.04
N ILE A 200 -4.55 8.47 7.74
CA ILE A 200 -4.72 7.83 6.43
C ILE A 200 -5.58 6.58 6.43
N ILE A 201 -5.89 6.00 7.60
CA ILE A 201 -6.66 4.75 7.68
C ILE A 201 -8.10 4.93 7.21
N THR A 202 -8.60 3.95 6.45
CA THR A 202 -10.02 3.75 6.14
C THR A 202 -10.37 2.30 6.39
N ILE A 203 -11.63 2.02 6.72
CA ILE A 203 -12.12 0.68 7.02
C ILE A 203 -13.10 0.24 5.95
N GLU A 204 -12.98 -1.00 5.51
CA GLU A 204 -13.78 -1.64 4.48
C GLU A 204 -14.51 -2.87 5.02
N ASN A 205 -15.74 -3.09 4.54
CA ASN A 205 -16.51 -4.29 4.85
C ASN A 205 -15.83 -5.55 4.28
N GLU A 206 -16.11 -6.70 4.90
CA GLU A 206 -15.58 -8.00 4.47
C GLU A 206 -16.71 -9.01 4.26
N GLU A 207 -16.43 -10.08 3.51
CA GLU A 207 -17.46 -11.04 3.07
C GLU A 207 -18.07 -11.89 4.19
N MET A 208 -17.26 -12.25 5.19
CA MET A 208 -17.58 -13.40 6.04
C MET A 208 -18.31 -13.03 7.32
N LYS A 209 -18.01 -11.89 7.93
CA LYS A 209 -18.45 -11.60 9.29
C LYS A 209 -18.92 -10.17 9.51
N HIS A 210 -18.27 -9.22 8.91
CA HIS A 210 -18.45 -7.81 9.23
C HIS A 210 -18.86 -7.02 7.96
N GLY A 211 -20.18 -6.94 7.76
CA GLY A 211 -20.75 -6.18 6.65
C GLY A 211 -20.66 -4.66 6.87
N LEU A 212 -21.29 -3.92 5.96
CA LEU A 212 -21.31 -2.47 5.97
C LEU A 212 -21.87 -1.89 7.29
N ASP A 213 -22.94 -2.47 7.82
CA ASP A 213 -23.57 -1.97 9.06
C ASP A 213 -22.59 -2.02 10.24
N THR A 214 -21.78 -3.08 10.33
CA THR A 214 -20.73 -3.21 11.34
C THR A 214 -19.63 -2.16 11.14
N CYS A 215 -19.24 -1.88 9.88
CA CYS A 215 -18.28 -0.81 9.58
C CYS A 215 -18.81 0.56 9.99
N LEU A 216 -20.11 0.81 9.80
CA LEU A 216 -20.74 2.09 10.15
C LEU A 216 -20.71 2.40 11.66
N GLU A 217 -20.47 1.40 12.51
CA GLU A 217 -20.23 1.65 13.94
C GLU A 217 -18.93 2.45 14.20
N LEU A 218 -18.05 2.57 13.17
CA LEU A 218 -16.76 3.28 13.23
C LEU A 218 -16.79 4.66 12.55
N TYR A 219 -17.96 5.13 12.10
CA TYR A 219 -18.06 6.37 11.30
C TYR A 219 -17.54 7.63 12.03
N ASP A 220 -17.55 7.60 13.36
CA ASP A 220 -17.04 8.67 14.23
C ASP A 220 -15.50 8.67 14.33
N LEU A 221 -14.86 7.58 13.93
CA LEU A 221 -13.43 7.36 14.09
C LEU A 221 -12.67 7.44 12.74
N VAL A 222 -13.20 6.79 11.72
CA VAL A 222 -12.55 6.60 10.41
C VAL A 222 -13.56 6.64 9.27
N PRO A 223 -13.17 7.04 8.05
CA PRO A 223 -14.02 6.90 6.89
C PRO A 223 -14.23 5.42 6.53
N ILE A 224 -15.42 5.13 6.04
CA ILE A 224 -15.83 3.79 5.63
C ILE A 224 -15.79 3.66 4.11
N VAL A 225 -15.24 2.55 3.63
CA VAL A 225 -15.21 2.15 2.23
C VAL A 225 -16.18 0.99 2.05
N LEU A 226 -17.03 1.08 1.05
CA LEU A 226 -17.90 -0.01 0.65
C LEU A 226 -17.24 -0.77 -0.50
N ASP A 227 -16.90 -2.03 -0.25
CA ASP A 227 -16.63 -2.99 -1.32
C ASP A 227 -17.90 -3.77 -1.65
N ILE A 228 -18.40 -3.57 -2.86
CA ILE A 228 -19.64 -4.20 -3.35
C ILE A 228 -19.46 -5.70 -3.65
N HIS A 229 -18.22 -6.18 -3.79
CA HIS A 229 -17.96 -7.62 -3.96
C HIS A 229 -18.07 -8.39 -2.65
N HIS A 230 -17.98 -7.68 -1.51
CA HIS A 230 -18.12 -8.24 -0.18
C HIS A 230 -19.53 -8.06 0.40
N HIS A 231 -20.53 -7.89 -0.47
CA HIS A 231 -21.89 -7.60 -0.04
C HIS A 231 -22.90 -8.66 -0.51
#